data_239d76218d29fdaf4299f28c0251a8ff
#
_entry.id   239d76218d29fdaf4299f28c0251a8ff
#
_cell.length_a   1.000
_cell.length_b   1.000
_cell.length_c   1.000
_cell.angle_alpha   90.00
_cell.angle_beta   90.00
_cell.angle_gamma   90.00
#
_symmetry.space_group_name_H-M   'P 1'
#
loop_
_entity.id
_entity.type
_entity.pdbx_description
1 polymer ?
#
loop_
_entity_poly.entity_id
_entity_poly.type
_entity_poly.pdbx_seq_one_letter_code
_entity_poly.pdbx_strand_id
1 'polypeptide(L)'
;MNQITLSENVMVSDPCYSPDTWCQTKLTNVLPGKYNVEVDKHDEGTGWGVRVSSITVVHEDYVDDGDWEQHSECGVDSGQCGIFCMTGYRNDELSKSITTPTLDNPFVLPYNDKGGDMWYEKMCHFTLHKDQWGLYDTGVVSSSGIGDGLYPMEVMMDGDKIVGIKVEYLGNSDEDLLDEGDCCGVCGGELESDGECVYCCDESKDK
;
A
#
# COMPACT_ATOMS: atom_id res chain seq x y z
N MET A 1 -1.77 -9.57 -19.87
CA MET A 1 -2.61 -9.08 -18.78
C MET A 1 -1.97 -9.54 -17.49
N ASN A 2 -1.80 -8.67 -16.52
CA ASN A 2 -1.28 -9.06 -15.22
C ASN A 2 -2.44 -9.66 -14.43
N GLN A 3 -2.33 -10.91 -14.02
CA GLN A 3 -3.39 -11.61 -13.29
C GLN A 3 -2.81 -12.42 -12.14
N ILE A 4 -3.59 -12.48 -11.05
CA ILE A 4 -3.35 -13.37 -9.90
C ILE A 4 -4.60 -14.20 -9.64
N THR A 5 -4.48 -15.28 -8.87
CA THR A 5 -5.61 -16.09 -8.43
C THR A 5 -5.82 -15.89 -6.95
N LEU A 6 -7.00 -15.42 -6.55
CA LEU A 6 -7.37 -15.25 -5.15
C LEU A 6 -8.40 -16.33 -4.75
N SER A 7 -8.31 -16.74 -3.49
CA SER A 7 -9.30 -17.60 -2.83
C SER A 7 -10.26 -16.73 -2.01
N GLU A 8 -11.25 -17.35 -1.36
CA GLU A 8 -12.19 -16.67 -0.47
C GLU A 8 -11.50 -15.93 0.69
N ASN A 9 -10.29 -16.38 1.09
CA ASN A 9 -9.54 -15.78 2.18
C ASN A 9 -8.29 -15.08 1.64
N VAL A 10 -8.22 -13.77 1.85
CA VAL A 10 -7.16 -12.89 1.36
C VAL A 10 -6.56 -12.08 2.51
N MET A 11 -5.25 -11.89 2.46
CA MET A 11 -4.50 -11.02 3.35
C MET A 11 -4.08 -9.76 2.59
N VAL A 12 -4.40 -8.59 3.13
CA VAL A 12 -3.82 -7.31 2.72
C VAL A 12 -2.87 -6.87 3.82
N SER A 13 -1.60 -6.71 3.49
CA SER A 13 -0.57 -6.55 4.53
C SER A 13 0.76 -6.08 3.96
N ASP A 14 1.54 -5.45 4.83
CA ASP A 14 2.99 -5.43 4.68
C ASP A 14 3.54 -6.86 4.72
N PRO A 15 4.32 -7.29 3.72
CA PRO A 15 4.87 -8.64 3.69
C PRO A 15 5.87 -8.94 4.82
N CYS A 16 6.39 -7.94 5.52
CA CYS A 16 7.30 -8.16 6.65
C CYS A 16 6.62 -8.78 7.87
N TYR A 17 5.29 -8.63 8.00
CA TYR A 17 4.56 -9.09 9.17
C TYR A 17 4.29 -10.58 9.15
N SER A 18 4.40 -11.19 10.33
CA SER A 18 3.86 -12.54 10.56
C SER A 18 2.32 -12.51 10.54
N PRO A 19 1.64 -13.61 10.19
CA PRO A 19 0.19 -13.67 10.31
C PRO A 19 -0.28 -13.29 11.72
N ASP A 20 -1.46 -12.69 11.81
CA ASP A 20 -2.10 -12.21 13.04
C ASP A 20 -1.48 -10.95 13.67
N THR A 21 -0.70 -10.19 12.93
CA THR A 21 -0.28 -8.84 13.33
C THR A 21 -1.46 -7.87 13.25
N TRP A 22 -1.59 -6.99 14.23
CA TRP A 22 -2.78 -6.13 14.44
C TRP A 22 -3.14 -5.20 13.28
N CYS A 23 -2.17 -4.80 12.48
CA CYS A 23 -2.35 -3.85 11.37
C CYS A 23 -2.63 -4.51 10.01
N GLN A 24 -2.82 -5.83 10.00
CA GLN A 24 -3.18 -6.59 8.81
C GLN A 24 -4.69 -6.62 8.60
N THR A 25 -5.14 -6.58 7.35
CA THR A 25 -6.54 -6.81 7.02
C THR A 25 -6.74 -8.19 6.42
N LYS A 26 -7.63 -8.98 7.04
CA LYS A 26 -8.05 -10.29 6.56
C LYS A 26 -9.45 -10.20 5.98
N LEU A 27 -9.57 -10.52 4.70
CA LEU A 27 -10.84 -10.61 3.99
C LEU A 27 -11.25 -12.08 3.90
N THR A 28 -12.52 -12.39 4.20
CA THR A 28 -13.03 -13.78 4.28
C THR A 28 -14.18 -14.09 3.33
N ASN A 29 -14.58 -13.13 2.52
CA ASN A 29 -15.71 -13.25 1.58
C ASN A 29 -15.35 -12.81 0.16
N VAL A 30 -14.07 -12.91 -0.19
CA VAL A 30 -13.59 -12.59 -1.54
C VAL A 30 -14.12 -13.62 -2.53
N LEU A 31 -14.59 -13.20 -3.69
CA LEU A 31 -15.04 -14.11 -4.75
C LEU A 31 -13.84 -14.87 -5.30
N PRO A 32 -13.78 -16.22 -5.18
CA PRO A 32 -12.63 -16.97 -5.67
C PRO A 32 -12.52 -16.93 -7.19
N GLY A 33 -11.34 -16.65 -7.72
CA GLY A 33 -11.13 -16.60 -9.17
C GLY A 33 -9.85 -15.89 -9.56
N LYS A 34 -9.79 -15.49 -10.83
CA LYS A 34 -8.71 -14.67 -11.36
C LYS A 34 -9.04 -13.20 -11.23
N TYR A 35 -8.03 -12.44 -10.89
CA TYR A 35 -8.11 -11.00 -10.72
C TYR A 35 -7.13 -10.31 -11.65
N ASN A 36 -7.62 -9.32 -12.38
CA ASN A 36 -6.79 -8.39 -13.14
C ASN A 36 -6.10 -7.46 -12.15
N VAL A 37 -4.81 -7.23 -12.35
CA VAL A 37 -3.98 -6.39 -11.49
C VAL A 37 -3.62 -5.12 -12.22
N GLU A 38 -3.86 -3.99 -11.59
CA GLU A 38 -3.42 -2.66 -11.98
C GLU A 38 -2.56 -2.06 -10.87
N VAL A 39 -1.48 -1.40 -11.25
CA VAL A 39 -0.57 -0.70 -10.33
C VAL A 39 -0.29 0.66 -10.90
N ASP A 40 -0.81 1.67 -10.24
CA ASP A 40 -0.66 3.05 -10.66
C ASP A 40 0.61 3.67 -10.07
N LYS A 41 1.12 4.67 -10.76
CA LYS A 41 2.30 5.41 -10.35
C LYS A 41 2.09 6.90 -10.54
N HIS A 42 2.64 7.66 -9.61
CA HIS A 42 2.67 9.11 -9.67
C HIS A 42 4.11 9.63 -9.56
N ASP A 43 4.38 10.77 -10.22
CA ASP A 43 5.68 11.45 -10.10
C ASP A 43 5.61 12.51 -9.00
N GLU A 44 6.18 12.19 -7.86
CA GLU A 44 6.26 13.05 -6.67
C GLU A 44 7.35 14.14 -6.79
N GLY A 45 7.89 14.33 -7.98
CA GLY A 45 8.85 15.41 -8.29
C GLY A 45 10.28 15.13 -7.81
N THR A 46 11.06 16.19 -7.64
CA THR A 46 12.53 16.14 -7.53
C THR A 46 13.08 15.46 -6.27
N GLY A 47 12.27 15.25 -5.26
CA GLY A 47 12.72 14.61 -4.02
C GLY A 47 12.48 13.10 -4.01
N TRP A 48 11.35 12.68 -4.52
CA TRP A 48 10.85 11.31 -4.42
C TRP A 48 10.81 10.55 -5.74
N GLY A 49 10.68 11.29 -6.88
CA GLY A 49 10.55 10.71 -8.20
C GLY A 49 9.26 9.89 -8.37
N VAL A 50 9.26 8.98 -9.33
CA VAL A 50 8.08 8.14 -9.60
C VAL A 50 7.89 7.10 -8.51
N ARG A 51 6.70 7.08 -7.92
CA ARG A 51 6.30 6.16 -6.84
C ARG A 51 5.02 5.42 -7.22
N VAL A 52 4.83 4.24 -6.65
CA VAL A 52 3.55 3.53 -6.76
C VAL A 52 2.52 4.31 -5.95
N SER A 53 1.41 4.68 -6.58
CA SER A 53 0.31 5.42 -5.95
C SER A 53 -0.80 4.51 -5.45
N SER A 54 -1.04 3.36 -6.13
CA SER A 54 -2.05 2.39 -5.72
C SER A 54 -1.78 0.99 -6.25
N ILE A 55 -2.38 -0.01 -5.59
CA ILE A 55 -2.60 -1.35 -6.14
C ILE A 55 -4.09 -1.61 -6.20
N THR A 56 -4.57 -2.03 -7.36
CA THR A 56 -5.96 -2.43 -7.58
C THR A 56 -6.02 -3.84 -8.16
N VAL A 57 -6.91 -4.68 -7.62
CA VAL A 57 -7.23 -5.99 -8.19
C VAL A 57 -8.74 -6.12 -8.36
N VAL A 58 -9.19 -6.51 -9.55
CA VAL A 58 -10.61 -6.69 -9.88
C VAL A 58 -10.81 -8.06 -10.51
N HIS A 59 -11.81 -8.81 -10.04
CA HIS A 59 -12.15 -10.13 -10.54
C HIS A 59 -12.40 -10.09 -12.06
N GLU A 60 -11.94 -11.11 -12.80
CA GLU A 60 -11.93 -11.10 -14.28
C GLU A 60 -13.32 -10.93 -14.92
N ASP A 61 -14.39 -11.30 -14.21
CA ASP A 61 -15.77 -11.17 -14.68
C ASP A 61 -16.39 -9.78 -14.39
N TYR A 62 -15.66 -8.89 -13.75
CA TYR A 62 -16.11 -7.55 -13.37
C TYR A 62 -15.25 -6.47 -14.01
N VAL A 63 -15.79 -5.28 -14.06
CA VAL A 63 -15.10 -4.07 -14.53
C VAL A 63 -15.06 -3.08 -13.39
N ASP A 64 -13.95 -2.38 -13.24
CA ASP A 64 -13.88 -1.24 -12.32
C ASP A 64 -14.83 -0.14 -12.81
N ASP A 65 -15.94 0.06 -12.11
CA ASP A 65 -16.97 1.05 -12.39
C ASP A 65 -16.89 2.26 -11.43
N GLY A 66 -15.90 2.27 -10.55
CA GLY A 66 -15.66 3.34 -9.59
C GLY A 66 -16.52 3.25 -8.32
N ASP A 67 -17.30 2.19 -8.13
CA ASP A 67 -18.13 2.00 -6.92
C ASP A 67 -17.31 1.28 -5.82
N TRP A 68 -16.41 2.03 -5.21
CA TRP A 68 -15.53 1.57 -4.14
C TRP A 68 -16.03 2.02 -2.77
N GLU A 69 -16.02 1.11 -1.81
CA GLU A 69 -16.38 1.37 -0.42
C GLU A 69 -15.13 1.29 0.47
N GLN A 70 -14.93 2.29 1.32
CA GLN A 70 -13.86 2.23 2.32
C GLN A 70 -14.13 1.07 3.28
N HIS A 71 -13.15 0.18 3.44
CA HIS A 71 -13.28 -1.02 4.26
C HIS A 71 -12.44 -0.94 5.55
N SER A 72 -11.16 -0.63 5.44
CA SER A 72 -10.22 -0.60 6.56
C SER A 72 -8.94 0.14 6.17
N GLU A 73 -7.92 0.03 7.01
CA GLU A 73 -6.58 0.53 6.73
C GLU A 73 -5.56 -0.61 6.82
N CYS A 74 -4.49 -0.53 6.05
CA CYS A 74 -3.36 -1.44 6.10
C CYS A 74 -2.12 -0.70 6.64
N GLY A 75 -1.54 -1.21 7.73
CA GLY A 75 -0.31 -0.67 8.28
C GLY A 75 0.92 -1.21 7.54
N VAL A 76 1.89 -0.33 7.33
CA VAL A 76 3.15 -0.61 6.62
C VAL A 76 4.33 -0.10 7.42
N ASP A 77 5.33 -0.96 7.66
CA ASP A 77 6.60 -0.65 8.35
C ASP A 77 7.84 -0.96 7.51
N SER A 78 7.67 -1.61 6.34
CA SER A 78 8.80 -1.95 5.47
C SER A 78 8.79 -1.22 4.12
N GLY A 79 7.89 -0.23 3.99
CA GLY A 79 7.70 0.46 2.73
C GLY A 79 7.10 -0.41 1.63
N GLN A 80 6.41 -1.50 1.99
CA GLN A 80 5.82 -2.46 1.06
C GLN A 80 4.40 -2.83 1.50
N CYS A 81 3.51 -3.00 0.55
CA CYS A 81 2.18 -3.56 0.79
C CYS A 81 1.79 -4.52 -0.33
N GLY A 82 0.92 -5.46 -0.03
CA GLY A 82 0.44 -6.39 -1.04
C GLY A 82 -0.89 -7.04 -0.71
N ILE A 83 -1.47 -7.69 -1.72
CA ILE A 83 -2.72 -8.43 -1.67
C ILE A 83 -2.40 -9.88 -1.97
N PHE A 84 -2.66 -10.78 -1.02
CA PHE A 84 -2.19 -12.15 -1.04
C PHE A 84 -3.30 -13.15 -0.72
N CYS A 85 -3.36 -14.25 -1.45
CA CYS A 85 -4.13 -15.40 -0.99
C CYS A 85 -3.56 -15.90 0.34
N MET A 86 -4.41 -16.13 1.34
CA MET A 86 -3.98 -16.56 2.69
C MET A 86 -3.10 -17.81 2.68
N THR A 87 -3.35 -18.74 1.76
CA THR A 87 -2.55 -19.98 1.63
C THR A 87 -1.14 -19.75 1.12
N GLY A 88 -0.93 -18.64 0.40
CA GLY A 88 0.36 -18.23 -0.16
C GLY A 88 1.14 -17.26 0.73
N TYR A 89 0.47 -16.60 1.68
CA TYR A 89 1.09 -15.59 2.51
C TYR A 89 2.13 -16.20 3.45
N ARG A 90 3.38 -15.70 3.37
CA ARG A 90 4.55 -16.17 4.13
C ARG A 90 4.81 -17.69 4.03
N ASN A 91 4.52 -18.25 2.88
CA ASN A 91 4.71 -19.68 2.62
C ASN A 91 6.02 -19.92 1.87
N ASP A 92 7.06 -20.35 2.57
CA ASP A 92 8.39 -20.62 2.01
C ASP A 92 8.41 -21.75 0.99
N GLU A 93 7.54 -22.75 1.12
CA GLU A 93 7.48 -23.85 0.16
C GLU A 93 6.96 -23.35 -1.20
N LEU A 94 5.92 -22.51 -1.19
CA LEU A 94 5.40 -21.90 -2.42
C LEU A 94 6.39 -20.86 -2.99
N SER A 95 7.19 -20.23 -2.15
CA SER A 95 8.17 -19.23 -2.60
C SER A 95 9.22 -19.80 -3.56
N LYS A 96 9.48 -21.10 -3.50
CA LYS A 96 10.43 -21.77 -4.39
C LYS A 96 10.04 -21.69 -5.86
N SER A 97 8.75 -21.59 -6.16
CA SER A 97 8.22 -21.43 -7.53
C SER A 97 8.13 -19.98 -7.99
N ILE A 98 8.30 -19.02 -7.08
CA ILE A 98 8.21 -17.57 -7.41
C ILE A 98 9.47 -17.17 -8.18
N THR A 99 9.29 -16.70 -9.40
CA THR A 99 10.36 -16.10 -10.21
C THR A 99 10.34 -14.60 -9.99
N THR A 100 11.47 -14.05 -9.51
CA THR A 100 11.63 -12.63 -9.27
C THR A 100 12.57 -11.99 -10.30
N PRO A 101 12.48 -10.67 -10.52
CA PRO A 101 13.42 -9.96 -11.35
C PRO A 101 14.84 -10.06 -10.77
N THR A 102 15.85 -9.96 -11.65
CA THR A 102 17.25 -9.85 -11.20
C THR A 102 17.51 -8.41 -10.76
N LEU A 103 18.03 -8.26 -9.56
CA LEU A 103 18.50 -6.97 -9.05
C LEU A 103 19.96 -6.75 -9.38
N ASP A 104 20.36 -5.51 -9.67
CA ASP A 104 21.75 -5.13 -9.88
C ASP A 104 22.59 -5.34 -8.62
N ASN A 105 21.98 -5.15 -7.46
CA ASN A 105 22.56 -5.42 -6.15
C ASN A 105 21.55 -6.28 -5.35
N PRO A 106 21.60 -7.61 -5.45
CA PRO A 106 20.60 -8.48 -4.87
C PRO A 106 20.56 -8.32 -3.35
N PHE A 107 19.36 -8.04 -2.85
CA PHE A 107 19.08 -8.02 -1.43
C PHE A 107 19.02 -9.45 -0.90
N VAL A 108 19.72 -9.72 0.19
CA VAL A 108 19.70 -11.02 0.87
C VAL A 108 19.33 -10.79 2.33
N LEU A 109 18.18 -11.32 2.72
CA LEU A 109 17.81 -11.35 4.14
C LEU A 109 18.69 -12.36 4.90
N PRO A 110 19.12 -12.03 6.13
CA PRO A 110 19.69 -13.05 6.99
C PRO A 110 18.65 -14.14 7.26
N TYR A 111 19.01 -15.39 7.00
CA TYR A 111 18.15 -16.52 7.31
C TYR A 111 17.81 -16.54 8.80
N ASN A 112 16.55 -16.65 9.11
CA ASN A 112 16.07 -16.97 10.46
C ASN A 112 15.08 -18.15 10.37
N ASP A 113 14.88 -18.88 11.43
CA ASP A 113 14.09 -20.09 11.50
C ASP A 113 12.57 -19.88 11.76
N LYS A 114 12.09 -18.63 11.62
CA LYS A 114 10.69 -18.28 11.90
C LYS A 114 9.72 -18.61 10.77
N GLY A 115 10.21 -19.04 9.62
CA GLY A 115 9.40 -19.29 8.41
C GLY A 115 8.92 -18.00 7.73
N GLY A 116 8.69 -18.09 6.44
CA GLY A 116 8.25 -16.98 5.60
C GLY A 116 9.36 -15.99 5.20
N ASP A 117 10.62 -16.25 5.56
CA ASP A 117 11.72 -15.35 5.24
C ASP A 117 12.16 -15.47 3.78
N MET A 118 12.18 -16.67 3.22
CA MET A 118 12.43 -16.87 1.79
C MET A 118 11.32 -16.27 0.95
N TRP A 119 10.07 -16.37 1.41
CA TRP A 119 8.94 -15.72 0.78
C TRP A 119 9.09 -14.20 0.83
N TYR A 120 9.43 -13.62 2.00
CA TYR A 120 9.63 -12.20 2.16
C TYR A 120 10.78 -11.66 1.31
N GLU A 121 11.88 -12.41 1.17
CA GLU A 121 12.97 -12.06 0.25
C GLU A 121 12.47 -11.88 -1.19
N LYS A 122 11.55 -12.75 -1.65
CA LYS A 122 10.94 -12.61 -2.97
C LYS A 122 10.13 -11.33 -3.10
N MET A 123 9.38 -10.95 -2.06
CA MET A 123 8.62 -9.68 -2.04
C MET A 123 9.57 -8.48 -2.13
N CYS A 124 10.66 -8.49 -1.37
CA CYS A 124 11.70 -7.47 -1.46
C CYS A 124 12.31 -7.38 -2.88
N HIS A 125 12.55 -8.50 -3.56
CA HIS A 125 13.06 -8.47 -4.93
C HIS A 125 12.10 -7.77 -5.90
N PHE A 126 10.80 -7.95 -5.75
CA PHE A 126 9.80 -7.26 -6.59
C PHE A 126 9.81 -5.75 -6.34
N THR A 127 9.81 -5.34 -5.08
CA THR A 127 9.67 -3.93 -4.71
C THR A 127 10.97 -3.12 -4.87
N LEU A 128 12.13 -3.75 -4.72
CA LEU A 128 13.44 -3.14 -4.97
C LEU A 128 13.82 -3.09 -6.45
N HIS A 129 13.08 -3.79 -7.32
CA HIS A 129 13.26 -3.65 -8.75
C HIS A 129 12.79 -2.26 -9.22
N LYS A 130 13.32 -1.80 -10.37
CA LYS A 130 12.95 -0.50 -10.97
C LYS A 130 11.44 -0.31 -11.20
N ASP A 131 10.72 -1.42 -11.33
CA ASP A 131 9.25 -1.39 -11.49
C ASP A 131 8.52 -1.20 -10.16
N GLN A 132 9.21 -1.33 -9.02
CA GLN A 132 8.70 -1.14 -7.66
C GLN A 132 7.53 -2.04 -7.29
N TRP A 133 7.22 -3.06 -8.08
CA TRP A 133 6.15 -4.01 -7.83
C TRP A 133 6.39 -5.32 -8.58
N GLY A 134 5.64 -6.34 -8.20
CA GLY A 134 5.59 -7.60 -8.91
C GLY A 134 4.44 -8.48 -8.46
N LEU A 135 4.20 -9.54 -9.21
CA LEU A 135 3.15 -10.50 -8.93
C LEU A 135 3.64 -11.93 -9.11
N TYR A 136 2.93 -12.85 -8.49
CA TYR A 136 3.05 -14.29 -8.68
C TYR A 136 1.65 -14.91 -8.65
N ASP A 137 1.52 -16.20 -8.83
CA ASP A 137 0.22 -16.87 -9.03
C ASP A 137 -0.87 -16.48 -8.03
N THR A 138 -0.51 -16.21 -6.77
CA THR A 138 -1.46 -15.99 -5.67
C THR A 138 -1.30 -14.67 -4.93
N GLY A 139 -0.62 -13.71 -5.53
CA GLY A 139 -0.45 -12.40 -4.90
C GLY A 139 0.27 -11.36 -5.74
N VAL A 140 0.10 -10.12 -5.34
CA VAL A 140 0.78 -8.92 -5.85
C VAL A 140 1.35 -8.14 -4.69
N VAL A 141 2.52 -7.52 -4.88
CA VAL A 141 3.20 -6.65 -3.92
C VAL A 141 3.77 -5.44 -4.62
N SER A 142 3.75 -4.30 -3.95
CA SER A 142 4.45 -3.09 -4.42
C SER A 142 5.15 -2.36 -3.27
N SER A 143 6.00 -1.40 -3.61
CA SER A 143 6.36 -0.33 -2.68
C SER A 143 5.11 0.50 -2.36
N SER A 144 5.05 1.05 -1.14
CA SER A 144 3.91 1.82 -0.62
C SER A 144 4.18 3.33 -0.70
N GLY A 145 4.09 3.90 -1.89
CA GLY A 145 4.25 5.34 -2.08
C GLY A 145 5.58 5.88 -1.54
N ILE A 146 5.52 6.68 -0.50
CA ILE A 146 6.68 7.30 0.14
C ILE A 146 7.15 6.56 1.41
N GLY A 147 6.62 5.39 1.72
CA GLY A 147 7.17 4.51 2.75
C GLY A 147 6.18 3.99 3.78
N ASP A 148 6.54 4.09 5.05
CA ASP A 148 5.76 3.55 6.16
C ASP A 148 4.52 4.43 6.44
N GLY A 149 3.44 3.78 6.89
CA GLY A 149 2.21 4.51 7.20
C GLY A 149 0.98 3.61 7.37
N LEU A 150 -0.17 4.24 7.52
CA LEU A 150 -1.48 3.62 7.46
C LEU A 150 -2.14 4.04 6.15
N TYR A 151 -2.50 3.06 5.34
CA TYR A 151 -3.04 3.29 4.01
C TYR A 151 -4.48 2.83 3.90
N PRO A 152 -5.38 3.65 3.36
CA PRO A 152 -6.77 3.28 3.17
C PRO A 152 -6.90 2.09 2.21
N MET A 153 -7.79 1.19 2.56
CA MET A 153 -8.16 0.05 1.75
C MET A 153 -9.66 0.12 1.43
N GLU A 154 -9.97 -0.02 0.16
CA GLU A 154 -11.30 -0.02 -0.38
C GLU A 154 -11.64 -1.38 -0.99
N VAL A 155 -12.91 -1.71 -1.02
CA VAL A 155 -13.45 -2.91 -1.68
C VAL A 155 -14.57 -2.56 -2.63
N MET A 156 -14.68 -3.34 -3.70
CA MET A 156 -15.84 -3.32 -4.59
C MET A 156 -16.67 -4.57 -4.31
N MET A 157 -17.96 -4.40 -4.12
CA MET A 157 -18.86 -5.46 -3.69
C MET A 157 -19.83 -5.89 -4.81
N ASP A 158 -20.11 -7.19 -4.87
CA ASP A 158 -21.28 -7.73 -5.57
C ASP A 158 -22.09 -8.59 -4.59
N GLY A 159 -23.20 -8.05 -4.11
CA GLY A 159 -23.97 -8.63 -3.02
C GLY A 159 -23.14 -8.74 -1.74
N ASP A 160 -22.85 -9.95 -1.29
CA ASP A 160 -22.04 -10.24 -0.10
C ASP A 160 -20.58 -10.61 -0.43
N LYS A 161 -20.21 -10.57 -1.70
CA LYS A 161 -18.85 -10.94 -2.16
C LYS A 161 -18.02 -9.71 -2.50
N ILE A 162 -16.76 -9.74 -2.09
CA ILE A 162 -15.74 -8.79 -2.54
C ILE A 162 -15.25 -9.24 -3.91
N VAL A 163 -15.40 -8.35 -4.89
CA VAL A 163 -15.00 -8.58 -6.30
C VAL A 163 -13.86 -7.65 -6.73
N GLY A 164 -13.53 -6.66 -5.92
CA GLY A 164 -12.36 -5.78 -6.09
C GLY A 164 -11.73 -5.43 -4.76
N ILE A 165 -10.42 -5.20 -4.76
CA ILE A 165 -9.64 -4.75 -3.59
C ILE A 165 -8.65 -3.70 -4.09
N LYS A 166 -8.61 -2.55 -3.40
CA LYS A 166 -7.71 -1.44 -3.71
C LYS A 166 -7.01 -0.97 -2.44
N VAL A 167 -5.72 -0.69 -2.54
CA VAL A 167 -4.94 0.01 -1.50
C VAL A 167 -4.36 1.26 -2.14
N GLU A 168 -4.63 2.40 -1.54
CA GLU A 168 -4.17 3.69 -2.03
C GLU A 168 -3.05 4.21 -1.12
N TYR A 169 -1.90 4.55 -1.73
CA TYR A 169 -0.72 5.02 -0.99
C TYR A 169 -0.52 6.53 -1.10
N LEU A 170 -0.93 7.10 -2.24
CA LEU A 170 -0.81 8.53 -2.51
C LEU A 170 -2.21 9.01 -2.87
N GLY A 171 -2.78 9.86 -2.03
CA GLY A 171 -4.07 10.52 -2.31
C GLY A 171 -3.98 11.30 -3.62
N ASN A 172 -5.09 11.43 -4.33
CA ASN A 172 -5.17 12.33 -5.47
C ASN A 172 -4.92 13.74 -4.95
N SER A 173 -3.73 14.27 -5.25
CA SER A 173 -3.27 15.60 -4.83
C SER A 173 -4.14 16.76 -5.31
N ASP A 174 -5.22 16.49 -6.05
CA ASP A 174 -6.16 17.50 -6.52
C ASP A 174 -7.24 17.86 -5.48
N GLU A 175 -7.41 17.08 -4.39
CA GLU A 175 -8.35 17.41 -3.30
C GLU A 175 -7.69 17.77 -1.97
N ASP A 176 -6.42 17.40 -1.75
CA ASP A 176 -5.67 17.76 -0.54
C ASP A 176 -4.89 19.09 -0.65
N LEU A 177 -5.19 19.92 -1.64
CA LEU A 177 -4.96 21.36 -1.53
C LEU A 177 -6.01 21.98 -0.58
N LEU A 178 -6.30 21.29 0.52
CA LEU A 178 -6.77 21.97 1.71
C LEU A 178 -5.59 22.76 2.26
N ASP A 179 -5.52 23.99 1.71
CA ASP A 179 -5.10 25.14 2.43
C ASP A 179 -3.93 24.87 3.42
N GLU A 180 -2.68 24.83 2.93
CA GLU A 180 -1.57 25.27 3.75
C GLU A 180 -1.76 26.80 4.04
N GLY A 181 -2.99 27.21 4.15
CA GLY A 181 -3.44 28.47 4.67
C GLY A 181 -3.43 28.36 6.17
N ASP A 182 -2.50 29.05 6.73
CA ASP A 182 -2.55 29.58 8.06
C ASP A 182 -1.82 28.81 9.17
N CYS A 183 -0.66 28.18 8.84
CA CYS A 183 0.31 27.91 9.90
C CYS A 183 1.44 28.95 9.91
N CYS A 184 1.70 29.52 11.05
CA CYS A 184 2.82 30.42 11.26
C CYS A 184 4.16 29.72 10.97
N GLY A 185 4.92 30.20 10.00
CA GLY A 185 6.22 29.64 9.61
C GLY A 185 7.29 29.66 10.74
N VAL A 186 6.99 30.22 11.91
CA VAL A 186 7.89 30.31 13.06
C VAL A 186 7.55 29.28 14.13
N CYS A 187 6.28 29.09 14.45
CA CYS A 187 5.85 28.23 15.57
C CYS A 187 4.88 27.11 15.15
N GLY A 188 4.41 27.07 13.91
CA GLY A 188 3.43 26.09 13.44
C GLY A 188 2.01 26.29 13.99
N GLY A 189 1.72 27.40 14.66
CA GLY A 189 0.41 27.72 15.21
C GLY A 189 -0.54 28.28 14.15
N GLU A 190 -1.85 28.22 14.42
CA GLU A 190 -2.89 28.78 13.54
C GLU A 190 -2.71 30.29 13.33
N LEU A 191 -2.95 30.76 12.10
CA LEU A 191 -3.02 32.16 11.75
C LEU A 191 -4.48 32.65 11.82
N GLU A 192 -4.70 33.89 12.26
CA GLU A 192 -6.01 34.53 12.16
C GLU A 192 -6.29 34.97 10.71
N SER A 193 -7.52 35.34 10.41
CA SER A 193 -7.97 35.71 9.06
C SER A 193 -7.24 36.93 8.44
N ASP A 194 -6.45 37.64 9.22
CA ASP A 194 -5.57 38.73 8.82
C ASP A 194 -4.11 38.32 8.63
N GLY A 195 -3.79 37.02 8.79
CA GLY A 195 -2.45 36.45 8.64
C GLY A 195 -1.54 36.61 9.85
N GLU A 196 -2.07 37.06 11.01
CA GLU A 196 -1.32 37.15 12.25
C GLU A 196 -1.38 35.86 13.07
N CYS A 197 -0.26 35.41 13.62
CA CYS A 197 -0.20 34.21 14.44
C CYS A 197 -0.67 34.47 15.86
N VAL A 198 -1.66 33.71 16.32
CA VAL A 198 -2.23 33.78 17.66
C VAL A 198 -1.17 33.61 18.76
N TYR A 199 -0.09 32.90 18.50
CA TYR A 199 0.93 32.54 19.49
C TYR A 199 2.21 33.36 19.41
N CYS A 200 2.61 33.87 18.25
CA CYS A 200 3.88 34.58 18.07
C CYS A 200 3.78 36.11 18.11
N CYS A 201 2.58 36.65 17.83
CA CYS A 201 2.42 38.12 17.70
C CYS A 201 2.11 38.84 18.99
N ASP A 202 1.91 38.14 20.11
CA ASP A 202 1.51 38.74 21.39
C ASP A 202 2.69 39.27 22.25
N GLU A 203 3.96 39.05 21.83
CA GLU A 203 5.13 39.52 22.57
C GLU A 203 5.55 40.97 22.28
N SER A 204 4.83 41.72 21.43
CA SER A 204 5.21 43.08 21.04
C SER A 204 4.40 44.20 21.73
N LYS A 205 3.55 43.89 22.71
CA LYS A 205 2.70 44.87 23.37
C LYS A 205 3.18 45.36 24.76
N ASP A 206 4.35 44.90 25.23
CA ASP A 206 4.94 45.37 26.46
C ASP A 206 6.32 46.00 26.23
N LYS A 207 6.35 47.23 25.70
CA LYS A 207 7.43 48.22 25.89
C LYS A 207 6.92 49.62 25.77
#